data_0d4eb49110f75924e5492795c569cf34
#
_entry.id   0d4eb49110f75924e5492795c569cf34
#
_cell.length_a   1.000
_cell.length_b   1.000
_cell.length_c   1.000
_cell.angle_alpha   90.00
_cell.angle_beta   90.00
_cell.angle_gamma   90.00
#
_symmetry.space_group_name_H-M   'P 1'
#
loop_
_entity.id
_entity.type
_entity.pdbx_description
1 polymer ?
#
loop_
_entity_poly.entity_id
_entity_poly.type
_entity_poly.pdbx_seq_one_letter_code
_entity_poly.pdbx_strand_id
1 'polypeptide(L)'
;MVMNMIYTTNISTEIILKSVQDLHKLKILIEVNNLDKPNFSAIARELGVDRRTVKKYYDGNIKKDRKPKKSKVDDFYDTISILLSAETKQIFYYKSHLYRYLVREKGLKCSRSDFNYYILKHENFAEYFKPKKKGDAVKSETPFGKQAQFDWKEDLKFSFRDGKELTFNVGSLILSASRFKYWAVSPAKSQAYLFDFLVKALESFGGVPEEIFIDNASTMMDKARTESSVGKVNPKFQQFADDFGFNIVPCVRARPNTKAKVENPMRIIDEIMNYNGLLDNEQQLYEKMQQITNEANSRICQAIGIPPILVFKKEKEHLLPLPNDKICSYYKNTTINAKVNSNSLFRYKGNLYSVPIDFIGKNIVVKVIDNNLYVYYGQKLITLHTISNKKINYQENHHLAMVGVTFKNSSQENVKDYAVKHLEEMKKFNEQLSTITGEFT
;
A
#
# COMPACT_ATOMS: atom_id res chain seq x y z
N MET A 1 -28.79 34.91 -30.36
CA MET A 1 -29.97 34.96 -31.25
C MET A 1 -30.82 36.13 -30.80
N VAL A 2 -30.97 37.14 -31.63
CA VAL A 2 -31.76 38.35 -31.32
C VAL A 2 -33.16 38.08 -31.81
N MET A 3 -34.12 38.01 -30.90
CA MET A 3 -35.49 37.73 -31.18
C MET A 3 -36.23 39.05 -31.43
N ASN A 4 -36.47 39.41 -32.70
CA ASN A 4 -37.32 40.52 -33.06
C ASN A 4 -38.78 40.04 -33.05
N MET A 5 -39.52 40.26 -31.96
CA MET A 5 -40.96 39.99 -31.93
C MET A 5 -41.72 41.16 -32.59
N ILE A 6 -42.28 40.91 -33.78
CA ILE A 6 -43.19 41.86 -34.46
C ILE A 6 -44.60 41.63 -33.89
N TYR A 7 -45.08 42.58 -33.10
CA TYR A 7 -46.51 42.66 -32.73
C TYR A 7 -47.29 43.37 -33.85
N THR A 8 -48.50 42.89 -34.15
CA THR A 8 -49.41 43.43 -35.17
C THR A 8 -49.98 44.82 -34.89
N THR A 9 -49.54 45.47 -33.84
CA THR A 9 -49.76 46.88 -33.51
C THR A 9 -48.46 47.63 -33.76
N ASN A 10 -48.47 48.77 -34.43
CA ASN A 10 -47.36 49.62 -34.92
C ASN A 10 -46.28 50.03 -33.88
N ILE A 11 -45.97 49.20 -32.93
CA ILE A 11 -44.93 49.45 -31.90
C ILE A 11 -43.83 48.42 -32.10
N SER A 12 -42.68 48.86 -32.64
CA SER A 12 -41.42 48.12 -32.69
C SER A 12 -40.73 48.30 -31.37
N THR A 13 -40.41 47.17 -30.66
CA THR A 13 -39.64 47.22 -29.41
C THR A 13 -38.34 46.44 -29.53
N GLU A 14 -37.21 47.00 -29.13
CA GLU A 14 -35.91 46.36 -29.11
C GLU A 14 -35.66 45.54 -27.81
N ILE A 15 -36.66 44.81 -27.31
CA ILE A 15 -36.42 43.96 -26.16
C ILE A 15 -35.75 42.66 -26.64
N ILE A 16 -34.50 42.51 -26.26
CA ILE A 16 -33.70 41.30 -26.47
C ILE A 16 -34.06 40.29 -25.37
N LEU A 17 -34.85 39.27 -25.69
CA LEU A 17 -35.13 38.15 -24.79
C LEU A 17 -34.03 37.12 -24.96
N LYS A 18 -33.08 37.07 -23.99
CA LYS A 18 -31.98 36.09 -23.99
C LYS A 18 -32.34 34.76 -23.33
N SER A 19 -33.35 34.76 -22.47
CA SER A 19 -33.78 33.61 -21.70
C SER A 19 -35.24 33.69 -21.25
N VAL A 20 -35.81 32.58 -20.78
CA VAL A 20 -37.15 32.58 -20.19
C VAL A 20 -37.29 33.53 -19.00
N GLN A 21 -36.17 33.87 -18.33
CA GLN A 21 -36.16 34.80 -17.18
C GLN A 21 -36.50 36.24 -17.58
N ASP A 22 -36.29 36.61 -18.85
CA ASP A 22 -36.56 37.95 -19.32
C ASP A 22 -38.05 38.19 -19.70
N LEU A 23 -38.87 37.12 -19.69
CA LEU A 23 -40.31 37.21 -20.07
C LEU A 23 -41.12 38.11 -19.15
N HIS A 24 -40.74 38.31 -17.91
CA HIS A 24 -41.40 39.28 -17.02
C HIS A 24 -41.25 40.73 -17.50
N LYS A 25 -40.15 41.06 -18.17
CA LYS A 25 -39.92 42.42 -18.75
C LYS A 25 -40.92 42.67 -19.90
N LEU A 26 -41.22 41.62 -20.68
CA LEU A 26 -42.23 41.66 -21.75
C LEU A 26 -43.62 41.92 -21.16
N LYS A 27 -43.98 41.32 -20.01
CA LYS A 27 -45.24 41.57 -19.31
C LYS A 27 -45.42 43.04 -18.94
N ILE A 28 -44.38 43.64 -18.29
CA ILE A 28 -44.39 45.04 -17.89
C ILE A 28 -44.65 45.98 -19.11
N LEU A 29 -43.95 45.65 -20.23
CA LEU A 29 -44.07 46.47 -21.44
C LEU A 29 -45.45 46.38 -22.10
N ILE A 30 -46.08 45.18 -22.10
CA ILE A 30 -47.42 44.96 -22.58
C ILE A 30 -48.46 45.66 -21.71
N GLU A 31 -48.32 45.61 -20.41
CA GLU A 31 -49.25 46.28 -19.46
C GLU A 31 -49.15 47.80 -19.56
N VAL A 32 -47.92 48.37 -19.64
CA VAL A 32 -47.71 49.84 -19.76
C VAL A 32 -48.25 50.41 -21.05
N ASN A 33 -48.23 49.64 -22.15
CA ASN A 33 -48.66 50.10 -23.49
C ASN A 33 -50.08 49.60 -23.87
N ASN A 34 -50.85 49.01 -22.94
CA ASN A 34 -52.19 48.43 -23.16
C ASN A 34 -52.24 47.50 -24.38
N LEU A 35 -51.24 46.62 -24.58
CA LEU A 35 -51.17 45.69 -25.70
C LEU A 35 -51.85 44.35 -25.37
N ASP A 36 -52.24 43.61 -26.43
CA ASP A 36 -52.80 42.27 -26.29
C ASP A 36 -51.76 41.28 -25.71
N LYS A 37 -52.30 40.26 -25.02
CA LYS A 37 -51.44 39.21 -24.46
C LYS A 37 -50.65 38.47 -25.56
N PRO A 38 -49.36 38.18 -25.35
CA PRO A 38 -48.52 37.59 -26.36
C PRO A 38 -48.91 36.11 -26.63
N ASN A 39 -48.58 35.64 -27.81
CA ASN A 39 -48.82 34.26 -28.19
C ASN A 39 -47.77 33.36 -27.46
N PHE A 40 -48.13 32.81 -26.30
CA PHE A 40 -47.25 31.96 -25.50
C PHE A 40 -46.81 30.68 -26.24
N SER A 41 -47.60 30.17 -27.20
CA SER A 41 -47.23 29.00 -27.98
C SER A 41 -46.15 29.30 -29.03
N ALA A 42 -46.17 30.51 -29.62
CA ALA A 42 -45.13 30.95 -30.50
C ALA A 42 -43.79 31.15 -29.75
N ILE A 43 -43.83 31.84 -28.60
CA ILE A 43 -42.67 32.04 -27.73
C ILE A 43 -42.10 30.70 -27.25
N ALA A 44 -42.96 29.75 -26.88
CA ALA A 44 -42.54 28.42 -26.41
C ALA A 44 -41.76 27.65 -27.49
N ARG A 45 -42.25 27.68 -28.73
CA ARG A 45 -41.56 27.04 -29.88
C ARG A 45 -40.20 27.66 -30.15
N GLU A 46 -40.11 28.96 -30.07
CA GLU A 46 -38.88 29.69 -30.39
C GLU A 46 -37.81 29.55 -29.30
N LEU A 47 -38.23 29.51 -28.03
CA LEU A 47 -37.30 29.29 -26.88
C LEU A 47 -37.04 27.80 -26.60
N GLY A 48 -37.68 26.86 -27.32
CA GLY A 48 -37.50 25.42 -27.09
C GLY A 48 -37.98 24.95 -25.71
N VAL A 49 -39.04 25.59 -25.13
CA VAL A 49 -39.55 25.30 -23.80
C VAL A 49 -41.07 25.04 -23.82
N ASP A 50 -41.61 24.40 -22.79
CA ASP A 50 -43.07 24.17 -22.68
C ASP A 50 -43.84 25.48 -22.47
N ARG A 51 -45.02 25.60 -23.10
CA ARG A 51 -45.91 26.76 -23.00
C ARG A 51 -46.26 27.15 -21.57
N ARG A 52 -46.42 26.17 -20.65
CA ARG A 52 -46.71 26.42 -19.24
C ARG A 52 -45.52 27.10 -18.56
N THR A 53 -44.30 26.75 -18.95
CA THR A 53 -43.06 27.41 -18.49
C THR A 53 -43.03 28.86 -18.94
N VAL A 54 -43.30 29.14 -20.22
CA VAL A 54 -43.36 30.52 -20.73
C VAL A 54 -44.38 31.34 -19.94
N LYS A 55 -45.64 30.83 -19.78
CA LYS A 55 -46.68 31.53 -19.00
C LYS A 55 -46.25 31.79 -17.55
N LYS A 56 -45.66 30.79 -16.91
CA LYS A 56 -45.16 30.88 -15.52
C LYS A 56 -44.16 32.00 -15.34
N TYR A 57 -43.18 32.10 -16.24
CA TYR A 57 -42.14 33.16 -16.16
C TYR A 57 -42.70 34.53 -16.59
N TYR A 58 -43.62 34.59 -17.55
CA TYR A 58 -44.36 35.79 -17.93
C TYR A 58 -45.13 36.38 -16.75
N ASP A 59 -45.83 35.54 -15.96
CA ASP A 59 -46.56 35.93 -14.75
C ASP A 59 -45.66 36.29 -13.57
N GLY A 60 -44.33 36.33 -13.75
CA GLY A 60 -43.39 36.74 -12.73
C GLY A 60 -43.00 35.66 -11.72
N ASN A 61 -43.43 34.42 -11.95
CA ASN A 61 -43.01 33.28 -11.11
C ASN A 61 -41.56 32.85 -11.45
N ILE A 62 -40.59 33.73 -11.22
CA ILE A 62 -39.16 33.44 -11.36
C ILE A 62 -38.79 32.43 -10.28
N LYS A 63 -38.16 31.34 -10.67
CA LYS A 63 -37.53 30.44 -9.66
C LYS A 63 -36.52 31.28 -8.90
N LYS A 64 -36.75 31.51 -7.62
CA LYS A 64 -35.76 32.11 -6.74
C LYS A 64 -34.56 31.19 -6.77
N ASP A 65 -33.38 31.74 -7.03
CA ASP A 65 -32.12 31.02 -6.88
C ASP A 65 -32.09 30.41 -5.49
N ARG A 66 -32.07 29.09 -5.43
CA ARG A 66 -31.94 28.41 -4.15
C ARG A 66 -30.61 28.82 -3.56
N LYS A 67 -30.60 29.38 -2.34
CA LYS A 67 -29.37 29.60 -1.60
C LYS A 67 -28.57 28.28 -1.66
N PRO A 68 -27.28 28.31 -2.01
CA PRO A 68 -26.47 27.11 -2.03
C PRO A 68 -26.55 26.44 -0.65
N LYS A 69 -26.97 25.17 -0.64
CA LYS A 69 -27.00 24.41 0.61
C LYS A 69 -25.56 24.24 1.08
N LYS A 70 -25.31 24.46 2.38
CA LYS A 70 -24.03 24.17 3.02
C LYS A 70 -23.66 22.71 2.76
N SER A 71 -22.47 22.47 2.25
CA SER A 71 -21.95 21.11 2.05
C SER A 71 -21.57 20.50 3.40
N LYS A 72 -21.74 19.20 3.57
CA LYS A 72 -21.24 18.47 4.74
C LYS A 72 -19.70 18.48 4.81
N VAL A 73 -19.05 18.83 3.73
CA VAL A 73 -17.59 18.91 3.62
C VAL A 73 -17.06 20.29 4.01
N ASP A 74 -17.93 21.33 4.05
CA ASP A 74 -17.51 22.69 4.41
C ASP A 74 -16.88 22.76 5.82
N ASP A 75 -17.37 21.95 6.76
CA ASP A 75 -16.84 21.87 8.13
C ASP A 75 -15.42 21.26 8.17
N PHE A 76 -14.97 20.66 7.07
CA PHE A 76 -13.64 20.04 6.91
C PHE A 76 -12.70 20.87 6.03
N TYR A 77 -13.10 22.05 5.55
CA TYR A 77 -12.30 22.87 4.63
C TYR A 77 -10.90 23.14 5.18
N ASP A 78 -10.80 23.65 6.41
CA ASP A 78 -9.51 23.96 7.05
C ASP A 78 -8.67 22.68 7.27
N THR A 79 -9.33 21.60 7.70
CA THR A 79 -8.66 20.30 7.85
C THR A 79 -8.07 19.83 6.53
N ILE A 80 -8.82 19.92 5.42
CA ILE A 80 -8.35 19.55 4.08
C ILE A 80 -7.20 20.45 3.65
N SER A 81 -7.29 21.76 3.89
CA SER A 81 -6.25 22.74 3.56
C SER A 81 -4.93 22.40 4.27
N ILE A 82 -4.97 22.09 5.56
CA ILE A 82 -3.79 21.68 6.34
C ILE A 82 -3.23 20.38 5.80
N LEU A 83 -4.07 19.34 5.57
CA LEU A 83 -3.63 18.03 5.09
C LEU A 83 -3.02 18.06 3.68
N LEU A 84 -3.38 19.04 2.86
CA LEU A 84 -2.83 19.21 1.51
C LEU A 84 -1.73 20.28 1.43
N SER A 85 -1.35 20.89 2.56
CA SER A 85 -0.26 21.86 2.61
C SER A 85 1.11 21.20 2.55
N ALA A 86 2.13 22.00 2.21
CA ALA A 86 3.53 21.53 2.20
C ALA A 86 4.10 21.33 3.62
N GLU A 87 3.43 21.79 4.66
CA GLU A 87 3.89 21.72 6.05
C GLU A 87 3.62 20.35 6.69
N THR A 88 2.67 19.58 6.15
CA THR A 88 2.35 18.24 6.65
C THR A 88 3.27 17.18 6.06
N LYS A 89 3.68 16.20 6.88
CA LYS A 89 4.39 15.00 6.42
C LYS A 89 3.47 13.99 5.73
N GLN A 90 2.14 14.10 5.92
CA GLN A 90 1.16 13.22 5.31
C GLN A 90 1.08 13.44 3.80
N ILE A 91 0.96 12.36 3.03
CA ILE A 91 0.93 12.41 1.57
C ILE A 91 -0.36 11.75 1.07
N PHE A 92 -1.13 12.47 0.28
CA PHE A 92 -2.39 12.02 -0.32
C PHE A 92 -2.29 11.96 -1.83
N TYR A 93 -1.84 10.84 -2.38
CA TYR A 93 -1.66 10.68 -3.84
C TYR A 93 -2.97 10.73 -4.64
N TYR A 94 -4.12 10.41 -4.02
CA TYR A 94 -5.41 10.34 -4.70
C TYR A 94 -6.54 10.94 -3.84
N LYS A 95 -7.52 11.58 -4.48
CA LYS A 95 -8.76 12.07 -3.80
C LYS A 95 -9.43 10.99 -2.96
N SER A 96 -9.39 9.74 -3.43
CA SER A 96 -9.96 8.60 -2.70
C SER A 96 -9.21 8.27 -1.42
N HIS A 97 -7.91 8.56 -1.34
CA HIS A 97 -7.11 8.38 -0.11
C HIS A 97 -7.49 9.42 0.93
N LEU A 98 -7.55 10.69 0.54
CA LEU A 98 -8.00 11.77 1.40
C LEU A 98 -9.44 11.53 1.91
N TYR A 99 -10.37 11.14 1.03
CA TYR A 99 -11.73 10.79 1.41
C TYR A 99 -11.77 9.71 2.49
N ARG A 100 -11.07 8.58 2.28
CA ARG A 100 -11.05 7.47 3.24
C ARG A 100 -10.40 7.85 4.57
N TYR A 101 -9.32 8.63 4.52
CA TYR A 101 -8.70 9.17 5.72
C TYR A 101 -9.67 10.04 6.53
N LEU A 102 -10.36 10.97 5.87
CA LEU A 102 -11.33 11.85 6.54
C LEU A 102 -12.52 11.06 7.11
N VAL A 103 -13.01 10.03 6.42
CA VAL A 103 -14.08 9.16 6.93
C VAL A 103 -13.59 8.37 8.15
N ARG A 104 -12.40 7.77 8.08
CA ARG A 104 -11.85 6.89 9.11
C ARG A 104 -11.37 7.66 10.34
N GLU A 105 -10.61 8.72 10.15
CA GLU A 105 -9.87 9.38 11.24
C GLU A 105 -10.54 10.71 11.69
N LYS A 106 -11.38 11.30 10.88
CA LYS A 106 -12.02 12.59 11.15
C LYS A 106 -13.54 12.53 11.18
N GLY A 107 -14.14 11.36 10.92
CA GLY A 107 -15.59 11.16 11.02
C GLY A 107 -16.42 11.84 9.94
N LEU A 108 -15.86 12.11 8.74
CA LEU A 108 -16.59 12.69 7.62
C LEU A 108 -17.77 11.79 7.20
N LYS A 109 -18.99 12.35 7.18
CA LYS A 109 -20.24 11.66 6.82
C LYS A 109 -20.85 12.24 5.54
N CYS A 110 -20.26 11.95 4.39
CA CYS A 110 -20.82 12.30 3.08
C CYS A 110 -20.57 11.18 2.07
N SER A 111 -21.23 11.24 0.90
CA SER A 111 -20.93 10.31 -0.18
C SER A 111 -19.58 10.64 -0.84
N ARG A 112 -18.94 9.62 -1.43
CA ARG A 112 -17.71 9.83 -2.21
C ARG A 112 -17.94 10.76 -3.41
N SER A 113 -19.13 10.75 -4.00
CA SER A 113 -19.50 11.63 -5.11
C SER A 113 -19.56 13.09 -4.66
N ASP A 114 -20.21 13.36 -3.53
CA ASP A 114 -20.28 14.72 -2.97
C ASP A 114 -18.91 15.25 -2.61
N PHE A 115 -18.07 14.40 -2.00
CA PHE A 115 -16.69 14.76 -1.70
C PHE A 115 -15.88 15.08 -2.97
N ASN A 116 -15.95 14.23 -4.00
CA ASN A 116 -15.25 14.47 -5.26
C ASN A 116 -15.72 15.77 -5.94
N TYR A 117 -17.02 16.04 -5.91
CA TYR A 117 -17.58 17.29 -6.42
C TYR A 117 -17.04 18.51 -5.64
N TYR A 118 -17.00 18.39 -4.31
CA TYR A 118 -16.47 19.44 -3.44
C TYR A 118 -15.00 19.75 -3.76
N ILE A 119 -14.14 18.74 -3.84
CA ILE A 119 -12.72 18.91 -4.19
C ILE A 119 -12.56 19.56 -5.57
N LEU A 120 -13.39 19.20 -6.56
CA LEU A 120 -13.32 19.82 -7.89
C LEU A 120 -13.81 21.25 -7.94
N LYS A 121 -14.72 21.64 -7.05
CA LYS A 121 -15.25 23.01 -6.94
C LYS A 121 -14.23 23.99 -6.37
N HIS A 122 -13.33 23.52 -5.52
CA HIS A 122 -12.27 24.35 -4.91
C HIS A 122 -10.98 24.21 -5.72
N GLU A 123 -10.58 25.28 -6.41
CA GLU A 123 -9.46 25.26 -7.37
C GLU A 123 -8.14 24.82 -6.72
N ASN A 124 -7.83 25.31 -5.52
CA ASN A 124 -6.66 24.93 -4.73
C ASN A 124 -6.60 23.41 -4.46
N PHE A 125 -7.73 22.76 -4.16
CA PHE A 125 -7.78 21.31 -3.93
C PHE A 125 -7.76 20.52 -5.25
N ALA A 126 -8.43 21.04 -6.29
CA ALA A 126 -8.44 20.40 -7.61
C ALA A 126 -7.04 20.37 -8.23
N GLU A 127 -6.26 21.42 -8.05
CA GLU A 127 -4.91 21.54 -8.56
C GLU A 127 -3.95 20.50 -7.96
N TYR A 128 -4.08 20.20 -6.66
CA TYR A 128 -3.30 19.17 -5.99
C TYR A 128 -3.47 17.77 -6.63
N PHE A 129 -4.66 17.47 -7.15
CA PHE A 129 -5.03 16.16 -7.70
C PHE A 129 -5.14 16.12 -9.23
N LYS A 130 -4.26 16.79 -9.97
CA LYS A 130 -4.30 16.78 -11.46
C LYS A 130 -4.27 15.36 -12.04
N PRO A 131 -5.15 15.00 -12.98
CA PRO A 131 -5.23 13.63 -13.51
C PRO A 131 -4.04 13.29 -14.41
N LYS A 132 -3.46 12.09 -14.24
CA LYS A 132 -2.52 11.50 -15.20
C LYS A 132 -3.29 10.79 -16.31
N LYS A 133 -2.82 10.87 -17.56
CA LYS A 133 -3.42 10.18 -18.72
C LYS A 133 -3.48 8.67 -18.47
N LYS A 134 -4.61 8.04 -18.79
CA LYS A 134 -4.82 6.58 -18.70
C LYS A 134 -4.56 5.96 -20.08
N GLY A 135 -3.93 4.77 -20.09
CA GLY A 135 -3.86 3.91 -21.28
C GLY A 135 -5.04 2.95 -21.34
N ASP A 136 -5.35 2.45 -22.53
CA ASP A 136 -6.41 1.46 -22.75
C ASP A 136 -5.90 0.06 -22.41
N ALA A 137 -6.77 -0.79 -21.76
CA ALA A 137 -6.46 -2.16 -21.42
C ALA A 137 -7.67 -3.07 -21.63
N VAL A 138 -7.43 -4.26 -22.18
CA VAL A 138 -8.47 -5.29 -22.35
C VAL A 138 -8.76 -5.96 -21.01
N LYS A 139 -10.04 -6.07 -20.65
CA LYS A 139 -10.47 -6.77 -19.44
C LYS A 139 -10.39 -8.27 -19.68
N SER A 140 -9.61 -8.99 -18.84
CA SER A 140 -9.53 -10.45 -18.84
C SER A 140 -9.90 -11.00 -17.47
N GLU A 141 -10.72 -12.05 -17.43
CA GLU A 141 -11.08 -12.76 -16.19
C GLU A 141 -10.46 -14.15 -16.17
N THR A 142 -10.28 -14.72 -14.98
CA THR A 142 -9.67 -16.03 -14.77
C THR A 142 -10.58 -16.89 -13.91
N PRO A 143 -10.58 -18.24 -14.08
CA PRO A 143 -11.28 -19.17 -13.18
C PRO A 143 -10.79 -19.07 -11.74
N PHE A 144 -11.59 -19.56 -10.79
CA PHE A 144 -11.22 -19.66 -9.38
C PHE A 144 -10.01 -20.58 -9.20
N GLY A 145 -9.13 -20.21 -8.27
CA GLY A 145 -7.94 -20.97 -7.92
C GLY A 145 -6.83 -20.99 -8.99
N LYS A 146 -7.12 -20.50 -10.21
CA LYS A 146 -6.19 -20.63 -11.35
C LYS A 146 -4.96 -19.74 -11.21
N GLN A 147 -5.14 -18.47 -10.82
CA GLN A 147 -4.08 -17.47 -10.96
C GLN A 147 -4.00 -16.54 -9.78
N ALA A 148 -2.78 -16.28 -9.31
CA ALA A 148 -2.44 -15.10 -8.51
C ALA A 148 -1.39 -14.23 -9.20
N GLN A 149 -1.28 -12.98 -8.79
CA GLN A 149 -0.26 -12.05 -9.27
C GLN A 149 0.52 -11.51 -8.08
N PHE A 150 1.85 -11.64 -8.16
CA PHE A 150 2.78 -11.09 -7.19
C PHE A 150 3.46 -9.84 -7.75
N ASP A 151 3.65 -8.83 -6.89
CA ASP A 151 4.41 -7.62 -7.22
C ASP A 151 4.94 -6.95 -5.95
N TRP A 152 6.03 -6.16 -6.07
CA TRP A 152 6.57 -5.32 -5.02
C TRP A 152 6.14 -3.85 -5.21
N LYS A 153 5.71 -3.22 -4.13
CA LYS A 153 5.70 -1.76 -4.00
C LYS A 153 7.00 -1.37 -3.32
N GLU A 154 7.90 -0.74 -4.06
CA GLU A 154 9.28 -0.58 -3.65
C GLU A 154 9.57 0.80 -3.05
N ASP A 155 10.58 0.84 -2.17
CA ASP A 155 11.27 2.03 -1.68
C ASP A 155 10.34 3.12 -1.13
N LEU A 156 9.33 2.72 -0.36
CA LEU A 156 8.45 3.64 0.35
C LEU A 156 9.23 4.29 1.51
N LYS A 157 9.36 5.61 1.47
CA LYS A 157 9.99 6.39 2.54
C LYS A 157 8.94 6.87 3.52
N PHE A 158 9.11 6.54 4.78
CA PHE A 158 8.16 6.83 5.84
C PHE A 158 8.87 7.44 7.04
N SER A 159 8.30 8.52 7.58
CA SER A 159 8.79 9.15 8.80
C SER A 159 7.86 8.82 9.96
N PHE A 160 8.41 8.44 11.11
CA PHE A 160 7.67 8.29 12.35
C PHE A 160 7.48 9.63 13.07
N ARG A 161 6.67 9.66 14.12
CA ARG A 161 6.38 10.87 14.91
C ARG A 161 7.64 11.44 15.56
N ASP A 162 8.56 10.60 16.00
CA ASP A 162 9.85 10.98 16.58
C ASP A 162 10.87 11.51 15.56
N GLY A 163 10.52 11.52 14.27
CA GLY A 163 11.38 11.95 13.17
C GLY A 163 12.28 10.84 12.61
N LYS A 164 12.26 9.62 13.18
CA LYS A 164 12.97 8.48 12.60
C LYS A 164 12.42 8.16 11.23
N GLU A 165 13.30 7.95 10.26
CA GLU A 165 12.92 7.55 8.90
C GLU A 165 13.11 6.05 8.67
N LEU A 166 12.22 5.47 7.89
CA LEU A 166 12.26 4.08 7.46
C LEU A 166 12.02 4.01 5.96
N THR A 167 12.88 3.30 5.24
CA THR A 167 12.59 2.88 3.86
C THR A 167 12.20 1.41 3.88
N PHE A 168 11.06 1.08 3.29
CA PHE A 168 10.53 -0.28 3.28
C PHE A 168 9.83 -0.59 1.96
N ASN A 169 9.51 -1.85 1.77
CA ASN A 169 8.77 -2.36 0.62
C ASN A 169 7.45 -2.99 1.09
N VAL A 170 6.50 -3.13 0.19
CA VAL A 170 5.27 -3.88 0.46
C VAL A 170 5.12 -4.97 -0.58
N GLY A 171 5.12 -6.21 -0.12
CA GLY A 171 4.75 -7.36 -0.94
C GLY A 171 3.25 -7.38 -1.18
N SER A 172 2.85 -7.76 -2.38
CA SER A 172 1.45 -7.86 -2.81
C SER A 172 1.23 -9.17 -3.55
N LEU A 173 0.40 -10.05 -2.98
CA LEU A 173 -0.12 -11.22 -3.68
C LEU A 173 -1.64 -11.09 -3.80
N ILE A 174 -2.17 -11.22 -5.02
CA ILE A 174 -3.59 -11.01 -5.31
C ILE A 174 -4.12 -12.17 -6.12
N LEU A 175 -5.17 -12.83 -5.63
CA LEU A 175 -5.92 -13.83 -6.38
C LEU A 175 -6.68 -13.17 -7.54
N SER A 176 -6.50 -13.69 -8.74
CA SER A 176 -6.96 -13.01 -9.97
C SER A 176 -8.46 -13.03 -10.15
N ALA A 177 -9.17 -14.03 -9.65
CA ALA A 177 -10.63 -14.12 -9.78
C ALA A 177 -11.36 -13.31 -8.70
N SER A 178 -11.13 -13.58 -7.41
CA SER A 178 -11.78 -12.87 -6.30
C SER A 178 -11.27 -11.45 -6.09
N ARG A 179 -10.10 -11.11 -6.60
CA ARG A 179 -9.38 -9.88 -6.25
C ARG A 179 -9.01 -9.82 -4.76
N PHE A 180 -9.06 -10.95 -4.05
CA PHE A 180 -8.60 -11.03 -2.67
C PHE A 180 -7.09 -10.87 -2.60
N LYS A 181 -6.62 -10.08 -1.65
CA LYS A 181 -5.23 -9.63 -1.60
C LYS A 181 -4.63 -9.84 -0.22
N TYR A 182 -3.35 -10.16 -0.23
CA TYR A 182 -2.49 -10.14 0.93
C TYR A 182 -1.38 -9.13 0.71
N TRP A 183 -1.25 -8.16 1.60
CA TRP A 183 -0.19 -7.16 1.59
C TRP A 183 0.55 -7.21 2.92
N ALA A 184 1.87 -7.16 2.86
CA ALA A 184 2.70 -7.09 4.05
C ALA A 184 3.93 -6.21 3.81
N VAL A 185 4.29 -5.47 4.85
CA VAL A 185 5.51 -4.65 4.89
C VAL A 185 6.72 -5.57 4.94
N SER A 186 7.76 -5.24 4.18
CA SER A 186 9.03 -5.95 4.16
C SER A 186 10.19 -4.94 4.21
N PRO A 187 11.18 -5.16 5.09
CA PRO A 187 12.35 -4.28 5.16
C PRO A 187 13.28 -4.40 3.95
N ALA A 188 13.23 -5.53 3.23
CA ALA A 188 14.06 -5.77 2.06
C ALA A 188 13.33 -6.64 1.02
N LYS A 189 13.91 -6.74 -0.17
CA LYS A 189 13.42 -7.56 -1.29
C LYS A 189 14.30 -8.78 -1.53
N SER A 190 15.11 -9.20 -0.55
CA SER A 190 15.92 -10.41 -0.71
C SER A 190 15.07 -11.66 -0.86
N GLN A 191 15.65 -12.72 -1.38
CA GLN A 191 14.94 -13.96 -1.63
C GLN A 191 14.33 -14.58 -0.36
N ALA A 192 14.98 -14.41 0.81
CA ALA A 192 14.43 -14.87 2.08
C ALA A 192 13.16 -14.10 2.48
N TYR A 193 13.13 -12.78 2.30
CA TYR A 193 11.91 -12.00 2.55
C TYR A 193 10.82 -12.30 1.55
N LEU A 194 11.16 -12.58 0.29
CA LEU A 194 10.20 -12.99 -0.72
C LEU A 194 9.54 -14.33 -0.34
N PHE A 195 10.33 -15.32 0.05
CA PHE A 195 9.79 -16.62 0.45
C PHE A 195 8.92 -16.53 1.69
N ASP A 196 9.38 -15.85 2.74
CA ASP A 196 8.60 -15.60 3.96
C ASP A 196 7.26 -14.93 3.67
N PHE A 197 7.27 -13.91 2.79
CA PHE A 197 6.07 -13.22 2.35
C PHE A 197 5.12 -14.16 1.62
N LEU A 198 5.62 -14.92 0.63
CA LEU A 198 4.78 -15.83 -0.17
C LEU A 198 4.17 -16.93 0.69
N VAL A 199 4.94 -17.53 1.60
CA VAL A 199 4.40 -18.54 2.52
C VAL A 199 3.26 -17.97 3.36
N LYS A 200 3.47 -16.81 4.00
CA LYS A 200 2.44 -16.15 4.82
C LYS A 200 1.19 -15.77 4.01
N ALA A 201 1.38 -15.34 2.76
CA ALA A 201 0.28 -15.03 1.86
C ALA A 201 -0.53 -16.28 1.50
N LEU A 202 0.13 -17.37 1.11
CA LEU A 202 -0.51 -18.65 0.77
C LEU A 202 -1.21 -19.26 1.99
N GLU A 203 -0.62 -19.20 3.18
CA GLU A 203 -1.26 -19.59 4.43
C GLU A 203 -2.51 -18.74 4.73
N SER A 204 -2.44 -17.42 4.51
CA SER A 204 -3.59 -16.54 4.66
C SER A 204 -4.72 -16.88 3.67
N PHE A 205 -4.38 -17.32 2.48
CA PHE A 205 -5.36 -17.84 1.50
C PHE A 205 -5.88 -19.22 1.89
N GLY A 206 -5.11 -19.99 2.67
CA GLY A 206 -5.42 -21.38 3.05
C GLY A 206 -5.27 -22.34 1.89
N GLY A 207 -4.42 -22.02 0.91
CA GLY A 207 -4.12 -22.85 -0.26
C GLY A 207 -3.25 -22.11 -1.28
N VAL A 208 -2.92 -22.80 -2.36
CA VAL A 208 -1.98 -22.37 -3.40
C VAL A 208 -2.72 -22.23 -4.73
N PRO A 209 -2.61 -21.12 -5.48
CA PRO A 209 -3.15 -21.01 -6.84
C PRO A 209 -2.32 -21.87 -7.80
N GLU A 210 -2.90 -22.34 -8.89
CA GLU A 210 -2.18 -23.15 -9.88
C GLU A 210 -1.00 -22.38 -10.53
N GLU A 211 -1.14 -21.06 -10.69
CA GLU A 211 -0.14 -20.22 -11.35
C GLU A 211 0.09 -18.92 -10.55
N ILE A 212 1.35 -18.53 -10.42
CA ILE A 212 1.71 -17.20 -9.89
C ILE A 212 2.42 -16.41 -10.99
N PHE A 213 1.80 -15.28 -11.36
CA PHE A 213 2.37 -14.31 -12.27
C PHE A 213 3.36 -13.43 -11.52
N ILE A 214 4.58 -13.34 -12.03
CA ILE A 214 5.68 -12.59 -11.44
C ILE A 214 6.25 -11.56 -12.41
N ASP A 215 6.93 -10.54 -11.90
CA ASP A 215 7.78 -9.69 -12.71
C ASP A 215 9.16 -10.33 -12.96
N ASN A 216 10.03 -9.58 -13.66
CA ASN A 216 11.38 -10.05 -13.97
C ASN A 216 12.41 -9.62 -12.90
N ALA A 217 12.04 -9.52 -11.61
CA ALA A 217 12.96 -9.18 -10.54
C ALA A 217 14.05 -10.25 -10.37
N SER A 218 15.28 -9.83 -10.08
CA SER A 218 16.46 -10.72 -9.97
C SER A 218 16.35 -11.81 -8.88
N THR A 219 15.48 -11.60 -7.89
CA THR A 219 15.18 -12.60 -6.85
C THR A 219 14.36 -13.77 -7.37
N MET A 220 13.69 -13.62 -8.51
CA MET A 220 12.83 -14.63 -9.14
C MET A 220 13.34 -15.08 -10.52
N MET A 221 14.03 -14.20 -11.25
CA MET A 221 14.49 -14.45 -12.62
C MET A 221 15.98 -14.19 -12.76
N ASP A 222 16.77 -15.18 -13.18
CA ASP A 222 18.18 -15.01 -13.57
C ASP A 222 18.32 -14.29 -14.92
N LYS A 223 17.36 -14.57 -15.84
CA LYS A 223 17.24 -13.87 -17.13
C LYS A 223 15.79 -13.45 -17.34
N ALA A 224 15.58 -12.18 -17.64
CA ALA A 224 14.25 -11.64 -17.86
C ALA A 224 13.56 -12.27 -19.07
N ARG A 225 12.25 -12.47 -19.00
CA ARG A 225 11.39 -12.83 -20.12
C ARG A 225 11.23 -11.64 -21.05
N THR A 226 11.44 -11.88 -22.35
CA THR A 226 11.21 -10.90 -23.42
C THR A 226 10.18 -11.44 -24.42
N GLU A 227 9.87 -10.71 -25.47
CA GLU A 227 9.01 -11.20 -26.57
C GLU A 227 9.65 -12.37 -27.32
N SER A 228 10.97 -12.40 -27.41
CA SER A 228 11.76 -13.42 -28.14
C SER A 228 12.37 -14.50 -27.24
N SER A 229 12.24 -14.41 -25.91
CA SER A 229 12.82 -15.37 -24.96
C SER A 229 11.91 -15.62 -23.77
N VAL A 230 11.74 -16.88 -23.38
CA VAL A 230 10.99 -17.30 -22.18
C VAL A 230 11.67 -16.88 -20.87
N GLY A 231 12.93 -16.40 -20.95
CA GLY A 231 13.74 -16.09 -19.77
C GLY A 231 14.28 -17.32 -19.06
N LYS A 232 14.89 -17.10 -17.88
CA LYS A 232 15.37 -18.18 -17.00
C LYS A 232 14.97 -17.87 -15.57
N VAL A 233 14.18 -18.73 -14.97
CA VAL A 233 13.78 -18.63 -13.55
C VAL A 233 15.00 -18.93 -12.67
N ASN A 234 15.10 -18.23 -11.54
CA ASN A 234 16.12 -18.51 -10.52
C ASN A 234 15.89 -19.91 -9.94
N PRO A 235 16.93 -20.77 -9.82
CA PRO A 235 16.77 -22.17 -9.39
C PRO A 235 16.14 -22.32 -8.00
N LYS A 236 16.49 -21.43 -7.04
CA LYS A 236 15.89 -21.46 -5.68
C LYS A 236 14.41 -21.06 -5.70
N PHE A 237 14.03 -20.14 -6.58
CA PHE A 237 12.63 -19.77 -6.75
C PHE A 237 11.85 -20.87 -7.47
N GLN A 238 12.47 -21.58 -8.42
CA GLN A 238 11.87 -22.76 -9.06
C GLN A 238 11.64 -23.86 -8.03
N GLN A 239 12.63 -24.16 -7.18
CA GLN A 239 12.48 -25.15 -6.10
C GLN A 239 11.34 -24.78 -5.14
N PHE A 240 11.23 -23.52 -4.77
CA PHE A 240 10.11 -23.03 -3.95
C PHE A 240 8.76 -23.28 -4.63
N ALA A 241 8.65 -23.00 -5.93
CA ALA A 241 7.42 -23.24 -6.68
C ALA A 241 7.07 -24.73 -6.78
N ASP A 242 8.07 -25.57 -6.99
CA ASP A 242 7.90 -27.04 -7.04
C ASP A 242 7.46 -27.58 -5.68
N ASP A 243 8.05 -27.10 -4.57
CA ASP A 243 7.71 -27.51 -3.20
C ASP A 243 6.28 -27.06 -2.80
N PHE A 244 5.77 -25.97 -3.37
CA PHE A 244 4.41 -25.47 -3.14
C PHE A 244 3.40 -25.94 -4.22
N GLY A 245 3.86 -26.50 -5.33
CA GLY A 245 3.02 -27.07 -6.38
C GLY A 245 2.37 -26.04 -7.31
N PHE A 246 2.95 -24.86 -7.51
CA PHE A 246 2.43 -23.86 -8.44
C PHE A 246 3.38 -23.65 -9.65
N ASN A 247 2.80 -23.21 -10.76
CA ASN A 247 3.54 -22.84 -11.95
C ASN A 247 3.96 -21.36 -11.93
N ILE A 248 5.19 -21.06 -12.29
CA ILE A 248 5.71 -19.70 -12.40
C ILE A 248 5.39 -19.16 -13.80
N VAL A 249 4.73 -18.01 -13.87
CA VAL A 249 4.43 -17.32 -15.13
C VAL A 249 5.08 -15.93 -15.14
N PRO A 250 6.30 -15.79 -15.73
CA PRO A 250 6.94 -14.49 -15.83
C PRO A 250 6.20 -13.58 -16.80
N CYS A 251 5.96 -12.33 -16.42
CA CYS A 251 5.35 -11.31 -17.28
C CYS A 251 6.33 -10.89 -18.39
N VAL A 252 5.82 -10.63 -19.59
CA VAL A 252 6.64 -10.10 -20.69
C VAL A 252 7.04 -8.65 -20.35
N ARG A 253 8.33 -8.35 -20.48
CA ARG A 253 8.87 -7.00 -20.23
C ARG A 253 8.20 -5.97 -21.15
N ALA A 254 7.88 -4.79 -20.61
CA ALA A 254 7.27 -3.66 -21.33
C ALA A 254 5.82 -3.85 -21.84
N ARG A 255 5.10 -4.93 -21.42
CA ARG A 255 3.66 -5.07 -21.69
C ARG A 255 2.84 -4.85 -20.41
N PRO A 256 2.41 -3.59 -20.10
CA PRO A 256 1.66 -3.27 -18.89
C PRO A 256 0.30 -4.00 -18.81
N ASN A 257 -0.29 -4.39 -19.94
CA ASN A 257 -1.59 -5.06 -19.99
C ASN A 257 -1.62 -6.45 -19.28
N THR A 258 -0.46 -7.11 -19.14
CA THR A 258 -0.36 -8.39 -18.40
C THR A 258 -0.45 -8.22 -16.88
N LYS A 259 -0.18 -7.01 -16.37
CA LYS A 259 -0.21 -6.66 -14.93
C LYS A 259 -1.43 -5.84 -14.50
N ALA A 260 -2.40 -5.59 -15.37
CA ALA A 260 -3.54 -4.68 -15.09
C ALA A 260 -4.33 -5.04 -13.82
N LYS A 261 -4.32 -6.31 -13.39
CA LYS A 261 -4.98 -6.77 -12.16
C LYS A 261 -4.27 -6.34 -10.87
N VAL A 262 -2.97 -6.03 -10.93
CA VAL A 262 -2.13 -5.62 -9.78
C VAL A 262 -1.92 -4.10 -9.71
N GLU A 263 -1.82 -3.41 -10.83
CA GLU A 263 -1.50 -1.97 -10.85
C GLU A 263 -2.53 -1.09 -10.10
N ASN A 264 -3.83 -1.39 -10.24
CA ASN A 264 -4.87 -0.65 -9.52
C ASN A 264 -4.85 -0.91 -7.99
N PRO A 265 -4.70 -2.17 -7.51
CA PRO A 265 -4.50 -2.46 -6.10
C PRO A 265 -3.25 -1.83 -5.48
N MET A 266 -2.14 -1.73 -6.22
CA MET A 266 -0.91 -1.09 -5.75
C MET A 266 -1.12 0.37 -5.32
N ARG A 267 -2.06 1.08 -5.96
CA ARG A 267 -2.44 2.45 -5.57
C ARG A 267 -3.12 2.50 -4.19
N ILE A 268 -3.76 1.41 -3.75
CA ILE A 268 -4.40 1.37 -2.43
C ILE A 268 -3.33 1.26 -1.33
N ILE A 269 -2.21 0.58 -1.59
CA ILE A 269 -1.07 0.51 -0.68
C ILE A 269 -0.54 1.91 -0.34
N ASP A 270 -0.61 2.86 -1.28
CA ASP A 270 -0.22 4.24 -1.04
C ASP A 270 -1.02 4.94 0.08
N GLU A 271 -2.15 4.36 0.54
CA GLU A 271 -2.89 4.87 1.69
C GLU A 271 -2.08 4.85 2.99
N ILE A 272 -1.04 4.02 3.07
CA ILE A 272 -0.14 4.02 4.22
C ILE A 272 0.56 5.39 4.39
N MET A 273 0.81 6.10 3.29
CA MET A 273 1.45 7.41 3.29
C MET A 273 0.56 8.53 3.88
N ASN A 274 -0.75 8.26 4.02
CA ASN A 274 -1.66 9.16 4.73
C ASN A 274 -1.34 9.25 6.23
N TYR A 275 -0.55 8.31 6.75
CA TYR A 275 -0.15 8.23 8.16
C TYR A 275 1.31 8.62 8.38
N ASN A 276 2.00 9.11 7.34
CA ASN A 276 3.39 9.56 7.42
C ASN A 276 3.54 10.66 8.48
N GLY A 277 4.47 10.48 9.41
CA GLY A 277 4.69 11.38 10.54
C GLY A 277 3.71 11.20 11.72
N LEU A 278 2.74 10.28 11.65
CA LEU A 278 1.74 10.07 12.69
C LEU A 278 1.96 8.82 13.55
N LEU A 279 2.59 7.79 13.01
CA LEU A 279 2.80 6.52 13.71
C LEU A 279 4.06 6.62 14.60
N ASP A 280 4.04 5.89 15.73
CA ASP A 280 5.12 5.94 16.72
C ASP A 280 6.23 4.94 16.43
N ASN A 281 5.92 3.81 15.76
CA ASN A 281 6.87 2.72 15.53
C ASN A 281 6.46 1.78 14.37
N GLU A 282 7.37 0.86 14.04
CA GLU A 282 7.17 -0.13 12.98
C GLU A 282 5.99 -1.07 13.24
N GLN A 283 5.71 -1.41 14.51
CA GLN A 283 4.57 -2.26 14.85
C GLN A 283 3.24 -1.61 14.44
N GLN A 284 3.06 -0.32 14.73
CA GLN A 284 1.88 0.44 14.29
C GLN A 284 1.80 0.53 12.76
N LEU A 285 2.95 0.59 12.06
CA LEU A 285 3.01 0.56 10.60
C LEU A 285 2.48 -0.79 10.04
N TYR A 286 2.91 -1.91 10.64
CA TYR A 286 2.42 -3.24 10.26
C TYR A 286 0.91 -3.39 10.50
N GLU A 287 0.44 -2.98 11.68
CA GLU A 287 -0.99 -3.01 12.03
C GLU A 287 -1.84 -2.15 11.09
N LYS A 288 -1.36 -0.96 10.76
CA LYS A 288 -2.05 -0.06 9.83
C LYS A 288 -2.10 -0.64 8.42
N MET A 289 -1.03 -1.25 7.93
CA MET A 289 -1.03 -1.94 6.63
C MET A 289 -2.02 -3.11 6.62
N GLN A 290 -2.09 -3.89 7.69
CA GLN A 290 -3.07 -4.96 7.83
C GLN A 290 -4.51 -4.42 7.83
N GLN A 291 -4.77 -3.31 8.54
CA GLN A 291 -6.06 -2.64 8.52
C GLN A 291 -6.46 -2.21 7.10
N ILE A 292 -5.55 -1.55 6.35
CA ILE A 292 -5.77 -1.12 4.96
C ILE A 292 -6.08 -2.34 4.08
N THR A 293 -5.36 -3.45 4.26
CA THR A 293 -5.58 -4.70 3.53
C THR A 293 -6.97 -5.28 3.78
N ASN A 294 -7.38 -5.38 5.04
CA ASN A 294 -8.68 -5.89 5.45
C ASN A 294 -9.82 -5.04 4.90
N GLU A 295 -9.69 -3.73 4.97
CA GLU A 295 -10.67 -2.82 4.37
C GLU A 295 -10.72 -2.94 2.84
N ALA A 296 -9.57 -3.09 2.18
CA ALA A 296 -9.52 -3.29 0.73
C ALA A 296 -10.18 -4.60 0.28
N ASN A 297 -10.17 -5.64 1.13
CA ASN A 297 -10.86 -6.90 0.88
C ASN A 297 -12.36 -6.87 1.22
N SER A 298 -12.78 -5.98 2.13
CA SER A 298 -14.17 -5.90 2.62
C SER A 298 -15.03 -4.90 1.84
N ARG A 299 -14.43 -3.94 1.14
CA ARG A 299 -15.16 -2.95 0.33
C ARG A 299 -15.44 -3.46 -1.08
N ILE A 300 -16.49 -2.93 -1.73
CA ILE A 300 -16.84 -3.26 -3.11
C ILE A 300 -15.65 -2.97 -4.04
N CYS A 301 -15.21 -4.01 -4.75
CA CYS A 301 -14.19 -3.91 -5.80
C CYS A 301 -14.86 -3.59 -7.13
N GLN A 302 -14.49 -2.47 -7.76
CA GLN A 302 -15.11 -2.02 -9.02
C GLN A 302 -14.95 -3.03 -10.17
N ALA A 303 -13.90 -3.86 -10.16
CA ALA A 303 -13.67 -4.85 -11.21
C ALA A 303 -14.70 -5.98 -11.21
N ILE A 304 -15.17 -6.39 -10.02
CA ILE A 304 -16.08 -7.54 -9.83
C ILE A 304 -17.45 -7.15 -9.25
N GLY A 305 -17.65 -5.87 -8.88
CA GLY A 305 -18.92 -5.32 -8.39
C GLY A 305 -19.30 -5.70 -6.95
N ILE A 306 -18.53 -6.55 -6.27
CA ILE A 306 -18.76 -7.06 -4.91
C ILE A 306 -17.47 -7.05 -4.08
N PRO A 307 -17.56 -7.16 -2.74
CA PRO A 307 -16.38 -7.27 -1.89
C PRO A 307 -15.55 -8.53 -2.18
N PRO A 308 -14.21 -8.42 -2.33
CA PRO A 308 -13.32 -9.55 -2.57
C PRO A 308 -13.47 -10.70 -1.58
N ILE A 309 -13.66 -10.40 -0.30
CA ILE A 309 -13.81 -11.41 0.78
C ILE A 309 -15.00 -12.35 0.54
N LEU A 310 -16.07 -11.88 -0.11
CA LEU A 310 -17.25 -12.71 -0.39
C LEU A 310 -16.97 -13.69 -1.53
N VAL A 311 -16.28 -13.26 -2.59
CA VAL A 311 -15.88 -14.12 -3.70
C VAL A 311 -14.80 -15.10 -3.27
N PHE A 312 -13.87 -14.65 -2.43
CA PHE A 312 -12.78 -15.46 -1.91
C PHE A 312 -13.28 -16.71 -1.17
N LYS A 313 -14.40 -16.63 -0.44
CA LYS A 313 -15.00 -17.80 0.22
C LYS A 313 -15.22 -18.99 -0.72
N LYS A 314 -15.61 -18.71 -1.97
CA LYS A 314 -15.78 -19.73 -3.02
C LYS A 314 -14.46 -20.07 -3.70
N GLU A 315 -13.61 -19.08 -3.99
CA GLU A 315 -12.32 -19.31 -4.64
C GLU A 315 -11.38 -20.18 -3.80
N LYS A 316 -11.46 -20.08 -2.46
CA LYS A 316 -10.66 -20.88 -1.53
C LYS A 316 -10.83 -22.39 -1.73
N GLU A 317 -12.02 -22.85 -2.11
CA GLU A 317 -12.33 -24.26 -2.37
C GLU A 317 -11.64 -24.83 -3.62
N HIS A 318 -11.12 -23.94 -4.49
CA HIS A 318 -10.45 -24.27 -5.74
C HIS A 318 -8.92 -24.12 -5.67
N LEU A 319 -8.40 -23.72 -4.53
CA LEU A 319 -6.95 -23.63 -4.33
C LEU A 319 -6.37 -25.03 -4.10
N LEU A 320 -5.14 -25.23 -4.56
CA LEU A 320 -4.36 -26.43 -4.26
C LEU A 320 -4.05 -26.48 -2.74
N PRO A 321 -3.85 -27.68 -2.16
CA PRO A 321 -3.49 -27.78 -0.75
C PRO A 321 -2.13 -27.14 -0.46
N LEU A 322 -1.96 -26.58 0.74
CA LEU A 322 -0.65 -26.16 1.22
C LEU A 322 0.27 -27.36 1.44
N PRO A 323 1.59 -27.24 1.23
CA PRO A 323 2.55 -28.25 1.64
C PRO A 323 2.55 -28.42 3.17
N ASN A 324 3.22 -29.48 3.65
CA ASN A 324 3.31 -29.73 5.09
C ASN A 324 4.04 -28.61 5.85
N ASP A 325 3.81 -28.53 7.17
CA ASP A 325 4.36 -27.48 8.03
C ASP A 325 5.89 -27.42 8.02
N LYS A 326 6.59 -28.54 7.76
CA LYS A 326 8.06 -28.54 7.69
C LYS A 326 8.56 -27.75 6.48
N ILE A 327 7.90 -27.92 5.32
CA ILE A 327 8.21 -27.16 4.09
C ILE A 327 7.88 -25.70 4.29
N CYS A 328 6.68 -25.37 4.79
CA CYS A 328 6.32 -23.98 5.10
C CYS A 328 7.32 -23.32 6.04
N SER A 329 7.70 -24.01 7.13
CA SER A 329 8.66 -23.49 8.12
C SER A 329 10.08 -23.32 7.57
N TYR A 330 10.50 -24.12 6.61
CA TYR A 330 11.81 -24.02 5.95
C TYR A 330 11.98 -22.67 5.23
N TYR A 331 10.92 -22.17 4.62
CA TYR A 331 10.94 -20.91 3.85
C TYR A 331 10.57 -19.67 4.68
N LYS A 332 10.13 -19.81 5.92
CA LYS A 332 9.82 -18.69 6.81
C LYS A 332 11.07 -18.16 7.50
N ASN A 333 11.10 -16.85 7.65
CA ASN A 333 12.09 -16.19 8.52
C ASN A 333 11.80 -16.54 9.99
N THR A 334 12.72 -17.24 10.62
CA THR A 334 12.57 -17.70 12.00
C THR A 334 12.90 -16.56 12.98
N THR A 335 12.00 -16.31 13.93
CA THR A 335 12.25 -15.42 15.05
C THR A 335 12.37 -16.23 16.34
N ILE A 336 13.43 -16.01 17.11
CA ILE A 336 13.72 -16.76 18.33
C ILE A 336 13.93 -15.77 19.47
N ASN A 337 13.34 -16.06 20.63
CA ASN A 337 13.66 -15.37 21.87
C ASN A 337 14.78 -16.12 22.58
N ALA A 338 15.84 -15.42 22.96
CA ALA A 338 16.98 -15.97 23.66
C ALA A 338 17.35 -15.09 24.88
N LYS A 339 17.88 -15.71 25.93
CA LYS A 339 18.44 -15.00 27.08
C LYS A 339 19.95 -14.96 26.96
N VAL A 340 20.55 -13.80 27.18
CA VAL A 340 22.00 -13.62 27.20
C VAL A 340 22.55 -14.11 28.54
N ASN A 341 23.56 -14.99 28.47
CA ASN A 341 24.20 -15.53 29.65
C ASN A 341 25.26 -14.58 30.25
N SER A 342 25.90 -14.96 31.38
CA SER A 342 26.95 -14.17 32.05
C SER A 342 28.20 -13.97 31.20
N ASN A 343 28.43 -14.80 30.17
CA ASN A 343 29.58 -14.68 29.27
C ASN A 343 29.26 -13.83 28.03
N SER A 344 28.17 -13.03 28.07
CA SER A 344 27.69 -12.22 26.95
C SER A 344 27.37 -13.02 25.67
N LEU A 345 26.86 -14.25 25.83
CA LEU A 345 26.54 -15.17 24.76
C LEU A 345 25.06 -15.56 24.79
N PHE A 346 24.47 -15.79 23.62
CA PHE A 346 23.18 -16.48 23.47
C PHE A 346 23.35 -17.78 22.67
N ARG A 347 22.40 -18.69 22.79
CA ARG A 347 22.45 -20.00 22.13
C ARG A 347 21.51 -20.03 20.93
N TYR A 348 22.03 -20.53 19.77
CA TYR A 348 21.27 -20.85 18.60
C TYR A 348 21.73 -22.18 17.98
N LYS A 349 20.81 -23.12 17.77
CA LYS A 349 21.07 -24.47 17.23
C LYS A 349 22.30 -25.14 17.88
N GLY A 350 22.40 -25.03 19.20
CA GLY A 350 23.51 -25.64 19.96
C GLY A 350 24.80 -24.83 19.99
N ASN A 351 24.99 -23.84 19.16
CA ASN A 351 26.15 -22.95 19.11
C ASN A 351 25.93 -21.64 19.89
N LEU A 352 27.00 -21.02 20.31
CA LEU A 352 27.00 -19.80 21.11
C LEU A 352 27.47 -18.61 20.28
N TYR A 353 26.80 -17.46 20.41
CA TYR A 353 27.07 -16.24 19.66
C TYR A 353 27.12 -15.03 20.60
N SER A 354 28.11 -14.17 20.43
CA SER A 354 28.34 -13.05 21.34
C SER A 354 27.42 -11.87 21.07
N VAL A 355 27.12 -11.09 22.11
CA VAL A 355 26.48 -9.79 22.05
C VAL A 355 27.28 -8.76 22.86
N PRO A 356 27.02 -7.44 22.72
CA PRO A 356 27.66 -6.45 23.61
C PRO A 356 27.28 -6.71 25.08
N ILE A 357 28.25 -6.43 25.98
CA ILE A 357 28.17 -6.73 27.42
C ILE A 357 26.97 -6.08 28.12
N ASP A 358 26.48 -4.95 27.62
CA ASP A 358 25.30 -4.22 28.15
C ASP A 358 24.01 -5.04 28.15
N PHE A 359 24.02 -6.16 27.43
CA PHE A 359 22.83 -7.02 27.27
C PHE A 359 22.91 -8.33 28.08
N ILE A 360 23.92 -8.49 28.94
CA ILE A 360 24.02 -9.64 29.85
C ILE A 360 22.75 -9.74 30.71
N GLY A 361 22.17 -10.94 30.80
CA GLY A 361 20.97 -11.24 31.56
C GLY A 361 19.66 -10.81 30.90
N LYS A 362 19.71 -10.03 29.81
CA LYS A 362 18.51 -9.54 29.10
C LYS A 362 17.96 -10.56 28.11
N ASN A 363 16.66 -10.47 27.84
CA ASN A 363 16.02 -11.22 26.77
C ASN A 363 16.18 -10.45 25.46
N ILE A 364 16.62 -11.14 24.43
CA ILE A 364 16.86 -10.64 23.07
C ILE A 364 16.01 -11.38 22.06
N VAL A 365 15.74 -10.74 20.93
CA VAL A 365 15.04 -11.31 19.79
C VAL A 365 16.06 -11.55 18.68
N VAL A 366 16.15 -12.78 18.19
CA VAL A 366 17.04 -13.17 17.10
C VAL A 366 16.21 -13.50 15.88
N LYS A 367 16.38 -12.75 14.79
CA LYS A 367 15.79 -13.06 13.49
C LYS A 367 16.79 -13.77 12.62
N VAL A 368 16.41 -14.92 12.10
CA VAL A 368 17.23 -15.73 11.19
C VAL A 368 16.84 -15.44 9.77
N ILE A 369 17.74 -14.90 8.97
CA ILE A 369 17.49 -14.47 7.60
C ILE A 369 18.76 -14.77 6.77
N ASP A 370 18.63 -15.49 5.67
CA ASP A 370 19.72 -15.76 4.71
C ASP A 370 21.03 -16.25 5.36
N ASN A 371 20.98 -17.17 6.27
CA ASN A 371 22.18 -17.65 7.00
C ASN A 371 22.82 -16.62 7.95
N ASN A 372 22.08 -15.57 8.33
CA ASN A 372 22.52 -14.57 9.32
C ASN A 372 21.58 -14.51 10.53
N LEU A 373 22.15 -14.19 11.69
CA LEU A 373 21.46 -13.95 12.95
C LEU A 373 21.43 -12.44 13.21
N TYR A 374 20.31 -11.82 13.01
CA TYR A 374 20.08 -10.41 13.35
C TYR A 374 19.56 -10.36 14.79
N VAL A 375 20.35 -9.81 15.70
CA VAL A 375 20.07 -9.80 17.13
C VAL A 375 19.54 -8.44 17.55
N TYR A 376 18.35 -8.43 18.15
CA TYR A 376 17.64 -7.21 18.57
C TYR A 376 17.41 -7.18 20.08
N TYR A 377 17.51 -5.99 20.65
CA TYR A 377 16.96 -5.67 21.97
C TYR A 377 15.89 -4.60 21.82
N GLY A 378 14.63 -4.95 22.08
CA GLY A 378 13.49 -4.15 21.67
C GLY A 378 13.47 -3.98 20.15
N GLN A 379 13.52 -2.74 19.67
CA GLN A 379 13.56 -2.42 18.24
C GLN A 379 14.99 -2.16 17.72
N LYS A 380 16.00 -2.13 18.58
CA LYS A 380 17.38 -1.81 18.23
C LYS A 380 18.14 -3.06 17.81
N LEU A 381 18.69 -3.07 16.59
CA LEU A 381 19.69 -4.06 16.18
C LEU A 381 20.96 -3.86 17.01
N ILE A 382 21.37 -4.88 17.77
CA ILE A 382 22.53 -4.80 18.67
C ILE A 382 23.74 -5.51 18.12
N THR A 383 23.56 -6.56 17.30
CA THR A 383 24.66 -7.25 16.60
C THR A 383 24.11 -8.11 15.46
N LEU A 384 25.03 -8.50 14.54
CA LEU A 384 24.78 -9.40 13.42
C LEU A 384 25.84 -10.49 13.41
N HIS A 385 25.44 -11.75 13.28
CA HIS A 385 26.34 -12.88 13.07
C HIS A 385 25.98 -13.66 11.82
N THR A 386 26.97 -14.21 11.12
CA THR A 386 26.73 -15.26 10.14
C THR A 386 26.62 -16.60 10.88
N ILE A 387 25.65 -17.43 10.51
CA ILE A 387 25.46 -18.76 11.09
C ILE A 387 26.71 -19.59 10.76
N SER A 388 27.27 -20.22 11.77
CA SER A 388 28.53 -20.97 11.71
C SER A 388 28.37 -22.33 12.40
N ASN A 389 29.13 -23.32 11.95
CA ASN A 389 29.26 -24.62 12.63
C ASN A 389 30.17 -24.56 13.85
N LYS A 390 30.87 -23.43 14.07
CA LYS A 390 31.72 -23.25 15.23
C LYS A 390 30.92 -23.22 16.53
N LYS A 391 31.40 -23.90 17.55
CA LYS A 391 30.71 -23.99 18.84
C LYS A 391 30.58 -22.65 19.55
N ILE A 392 31.61 -21.80 19.46
CA ILE A 392 31.66 -20.49 20.09
C ILE A 392 32.03 -19.45 19.03
N ASN A 393 31.19 -18.43 18.88
CA ASN A 393 31.30 -17.36 17.89
C ASN A 393 31.37 -15.99 18.59
N TYR A 394 32.55 -15.58 19.01
CA TYR A 394 32.78 -14.24 19.50
C TYR A 394 33.12 -13.27 18.37
N GLN A 395 32.56 -12.08 18.42
CA GLN A 395 33.08 -10.91 17.72
C GLN A 395 34.17 -10.29 18.58
N GLU A 396 35.25 -9.82 17.95
CA GLU A 396 36.45 -9.32 18.63
C GLU A 396 36.14 -8.15 19.58
N ASN A 397 35.29 -7.21 19.12
CA ASN A 397 34.84 -6.07 19.93
C ASN A 397 34.06 -6.49 21.19
N HIS A 398 33.19 -7.51 21.09
CA HIS A 398 32.43 -8.02 22.23
C HIS A 398 33.35 -8.73 23.24
N HIS A 399 34.29 -9.50 22.72
CA HIS A 399 35.25 -10.22 23.56
C HIS A 399 36.19 -9.26 24.28
N LEU A 400 36.74 -8.26 23.58
CA LEU A 400 37.59 -7.23 24.16
C LEU A 400 36.89 -6.46 25.28
N ALA A 401 35.62 -6.07 25.07
CA ALA A 401 34.80 -5.41 26.09
C ALA A 401 34.62 -6.31 27.33
N MET A 402 34.35 -7.61 27.11
CA MET A 402 34.17 -8.58 28.19
C MET A 402 35.43 -8.79 29.03
N VAL A 403 36.61 -8.92 28.37
CA VAL A 403 37.92 -9.03 29.01
C VAL A 403 38.23 -7.75 29.80
N GLY A 404 37.94 -6.57 29.24
CA GLY A 404 38.16 -5.27 29.91
C GLY A 404 37.38 -5.13 31.21
N VAL A 405 36.17 -5.66 31.29
CA VAL A 405 35.37 -5.69 32.56
C VAL A 405 35.93 -6.68 33.56
N THR A 406 36.47 -7.81 33.09
CA THR A 406 37.05 -8.85 33.97
C THR A 406 38.38 -8.38 34.58
N PHE A 407 39.18 -7.65 33.81
CA PHE A 407 40.52 -7.17 34.22
C PHE A 407 40.54 -5.67 34.49
N LYS A 408 39.64 -5.15 35.32
CA LYS A 408 39.47 -3.71 35.61
C LYS A 408 40.71 -2.95 36.04
N ASN A 409 41.72 -3.63 36.61
CA ASN A 409 42.95 -3.04 37.14
C ASN A 409 44.18 -3.24 36.24
N SER A 410 44.02 -3.78 35.04
CA SER A 410 45.11 -4.01 34.09
C SER A 410 45.24 -2.89 33.06
N SER A 411 46.43 -2.66 32.50
CA SER A 411 46.62 -1.69 31.43
C SER A 411 45.83 -2.10 30.19
N GLN A 412 45.41 -1.13 29.38
CA GLN A 412 44.63 -1.39 28.14
C GLN A 412 45.40 -2.29 27.15
N GLU A 413 46.73 -2.21 27.14
CA GLU A 413 47.61 -3.01 26.29
C GLU A 413 47.59 -4.48 26.70
N ASN A 414 47.72 -4.78 27.99
CA ASN A 414 47.64 -6.13 28.54
C ASN A 414 46.23 -6.77 28.32
N VAL A 415 45.17 -5.98 28.38
CA VAL A 415 43.79 -6.43 28.12
C VAL A 415 43.62 -6.84 26.65
N LYS A 416 44.21 -6.06 25.72
CA LYS A 416 44.18 -6.38 24.29
C LYS A 416 44.96 -7.65 23.97
N ASP A 417 46.19 -7.76 24.46
CA ASP A 417 47.04 -8.93 24.21
C ASP A 417 46.41 -10.21 24.76
N TYR A 418 45.84 -10.13 25.96
CA TYR A 418 45.10 -11.26 26.51
C TYR A 418 43.87 -11.61 25.68
N ALA A 419 43.08 -10.64 25.24
CA ALA A 419 41.89 -10.87 24.44
C ALA A 419 42.20 -11.53 23.08
N VAL A 420 43.26 -11.08 22.40
CA VAL A 420 43.73 -11.66 21.14
C VAL A 420 44.19 -13.11 21.36
N LYS A 421 45.04 -13.36 22.34
CA LYS A 421 45.55 -14.70 22.66
C LYS A 421 44.40 -15.66 22.99
N HIS A 422 43.42 -15.24 23.78
CA HIS A 422 42.27 -16.04 24.16
C HIS A 422 41.35 -16.34 22.97
N LEU A 423 41.18 -15.39 22.04
CA LEU A 423 40.44 -15.64 20.80
C LEU A 423 41.12 -16.66 19.88
N GLU A 424 42.45 -16.66 19.83
CA GLU A 424 43.23 -17.67 19.09
C GLU A 424 43.09 -19.06 19.71
N GLU A 425 43.12 -19.15 21.04
CA GLU A 425 42.87 -20.41 21.76
C GLU A 425 41.47 -20.95 21.50
N MET A 426 40.42 -20.06 21.46
CA MET A 426 39.09 -20.43 21.10
C MET A 426 38.95 -20.89 19.64
N LYS A 427 39.69 -20.27 18.71
CA LYS A 427 39.74 -20.74 17.30
C LYS A 427 40.27 -22.16 17.21
N LYS A 428 41.41 -22.45 17.88
CA LYS A 428 42.01 -23.80 17.96
C LYS A 428 41.04 -24.80 18.56
N PHE A 429 40.35 -24.44 19.66
CA PHE A 429 39.35 -25.29 20.28
C PHE A 429 38.17 -25.62 19.31
N ASN A 430 37.65 -24.62 18.59
CA ASN A 430 36.61 -24.84 17.59
C ASN A 430 37.07 -25.79 16.46
N GLU A 431 38.33 -25.70 16.03
CA GLU A 431 38.93 -26.57 15.01
C GLU A 431 39.03 -28.01 15.54
N GLN A 432 39.49 -28.20 16.75
CA GLN A 432 39.57 -29.53 17.40
C GLN A 432 38.17 -30.18 17.52
N LEU A 433 37.15 -29.42 17.91
CA LEU A 433 35.78 -29.90 18.01
C LEU A 433 35.19 -30.29 16.64
N SER A 434 35.52 -29.52 15.60
CA SER A 434 35.03 -29.78 14.25
C SER A 434 35.60 -31.07 13.68
N THR A 435 36.87 -31.41 14.03
CA THR A 435 37.50 -32.67 13.64
C THR A 435 36.80 -33.87 14.29
N ILE A 436 36.52 -33.78 15.60
CA ILE A 436 35.84 -34.87 16.34
C ILE A 436 34.37 -35.05 15.83
N THR A 437 33.64 -33.98 15.55
CA THR A 437 32.26 -34.08 15.05
C THR A 437 32.19 -34.59 13.61
N GLY A 438 33.22 -34.37 12.78
CA GLY A 438 33.32 -34.94 11.43
C GLY A 438 33.61 -36.44 11.39
N GLU A 439 34.15 -37.03 12.48
CA GLU A 439 34.37 -38.46 12.63
C GLU A 439 33.10 -39.25 13.04
N PHE A 440 32.03 -38.53 13.46
CA PHE A 440 30.75 -39.14 13.90
C PHE A 440 29.59 -38.91 12.90
N THR A 441 29.83 -38.27 11.75
CA THR A 441 28.88 -38.12 10.64
C THR A 441 29.27 -38.97 9.47
#